data_1e1f3b962ca4b9b73ca5f9116bd7a048
#
_entry.id   1e1f3b962ca4b9b73ca5f9116bd7a048
#
_cell.length_a   1.000
_cell.length_b   1.000
_cell.length_c   1.000
_cell.angle_alpha   90.00
_cell.angle_beta   90.00
_cell.angle_gamma   90.00
#
_symmetry.space_group_name_H-M   'P 1'
#
loop_
_entity.id
_entity.type
_entity.pdbx_description
1 polymer ?
#
loop_
_entity_poly.entity_id
_entity_poly.type
_entity_poly.pdbx_seq_one_letter_code
_entity_poly.pdbx_strand_id
1 'polypeptide(L)'
;FLMFHYAADMTFGMAVHQGQASSMINSMQIHVHGKSSHWCEADKGIDAIYAAAQVISAIHDLNESFGKQHPDAGKYIVGTGTIHGGEYTNIIADHVVLNGNIRAVHEETYMALEHELERNLQEIEKQTGTQIRMEFPKDPVYAFANDEELTETAKVVGAEVFGDKFVLEGEDELFLSGDNAYRYFRETRGLFTVFLAGIP
;
A
#
# COMPACT_ATOMS: atom_id res chain seq x y z
N PHE A 1 -24.57 7.70 6.03
CA PHE A 1 -23.89 6.51 6.58
C PHE A 1 -22.86 6.97 7.60
N LEU A 2 -22.90 6.38 8.80
CA LEU A 2 -21.90 6.63 9.84
C LEU A 2 -21.13 5.35 10.12
N MET A 3 -19.82 5.45 10.11
CA MET A 3 -18.94 4.34 10.45
C MET A 3 -17.97 4.73 11.55
N PHE A 4 -17.82 3.83 12.51
CA PHE A 4 -16.94 3.99 13.64
C PHE A 4 -15.85 2.91 13.61
N HIS A 5 -14.62 3.32 13.77
CA HIS A 5 -13.48 2.42 13.91
C HIS A 5 -12.80 2.65 15.26
N TYR A 6 -12.15 1.62 15.81
CA TYR A 6 -11.35 1.75 17.03
C TYR A 6 -9.87 1.69 16.69
N ALA A 7 -9.10 2.62 17.21
CA ALA A 7 -7.65 2.56 17.20
C ALA A 7 -7.12 2.41 18.63
N ALA A 8 -6.16 1.52 18.82
CA ALA A 8 -5.36 1.47 20.03
C ALA A 8 -4.40 2.66 20.01
N ASP A 9 -4.62 3.59 20.91
CA ASP A 9 -3.79 4.77 21.09
C ASP A 9 -3.63 5.05 22.58
N MET A 10 -2.56 5.74 22.98
CA MET A 10 -2.33 6.15 24.37
C MET A 10 -3.31 7.25 24.83
N THR A 11 -3.93 7.95 23.88
CA THR A 11 -4.92 8.97 24.14
C THR A 11 -6.34 8.40 24.02
N PHE A 12 -7.25 8.84 24.89
CA PHE A 12 -8.68 8.61 24.73
C PHE A 12 -9.29 9.79 23.99
N GLY A 13 -10.13 9.50 22.98
CA GLY A 13 -10.77 10.60 22.24
C GLY A 13 -11.48 10.15 20.97
N MET A 14 -11.71 11.10 20.10
CA MET A 14 -12.32 10.90 18.79
C MET A 14 -11.54 11.69 17.73
N ALA A 15 -11.17 11.03 16.65
CA ALA A 15 -10.54 11.66 15.49
C ALA A 15 -11.45 11.59 14.26
N VAL A 16 -11.46 12.66 13.48
CA VAL A 16 -12.18 12.75 12.21
C VAL A 16 -11.24 13.36 11.17
N HIS A 17 -11.11 12.72 10.02
CA HIS A 17 -10.38 13.30 8.89
C HIS A 17 -11.27 14.24 8.10
N GLN A 18 -10.75 15.42 7.77
CA GLN A 18 -11.39 16.34 6.85
C GLN A 18 -11.03 15.96 5.42
N GLY A 19 -12.04 15.64 4.60
CA GLY A 19 -11.83 15.15 3.25
C GLY A 19 -11.46 13.67 3.22
N GLN A 20 -10.31 13.34 2.66
CA GLN A 20 -9.87 11.95 2.53
C GLN A 20 -9.79 11.25 3.89
N ALA A 21 -10.42 10.08 4.01
CA ALA A 21 -10.54 9.34 5.27
C ALA A 21 -9.97 7.91 5.22
N SER A 22 -9.56 7.46 4.04
CA SER A 22 -8.90 6.17 3.85
C SER A 22 -8.00 6.19 2.62
N SER A 23 -7.20 5.15 2.45
CA SER A 23 -6.35 4.96 1.27
C SER A 23 -6.84 3.81 0.39
N MET A 24 -6.46 3.85 -0.89
CA MET A 24 -6.55 2.71 -1.78
C MET A 24 -5.47 1.71 -1.43
N ILE A 25 -5.83 0.43 -1.34
CA ILE A 25 -4.90 -0.66 -1.02
C ILE A 25 -5.18 -1.84 -1.93
N ASN A 26 -4.14 -2.40 -2.51
CA ASN A 26 -4.23 -3.70 -3.15
C ASN A 26 -3.04 -4.59 -2.79
N SER A 27 -3.32 -5.88 -2.58
CA SER A 27 -2.29 -6.89 -2.43
C SER A 27 -1.72 -7.25 -3.80
N MET A 28 -0.40 -7.37 -3.89
CA MET A 28 0.28 -7.78 -5.13
C MET A 28 1.12 -9.03 -4.89
N GLN A 29 1.27 -9.82 -5.95
CA GLN A 29 2.25 -10.89 -6.06
C GLN A 29 3.15 -10.62 -7.25
N ILE A 30 4.46 -10.76 -7.07
CA ILE A 30 5.43 -10.66 -8.14
C ILE A 30 6.12 -12.02 -8.26
N HIS A 31 5.93 -12.66 -9.42
CA HIS A 31 6.54 -13.93 -9.78
C HIS A 31 7.75 -13.66 -10.64
N VAL A 32 8.91 -14.13 -10.21
CA VAL A 32 10.18 -14.05 -10.95
C VAL A 32 10.56 -15.44 -11.40
N HIS A 33 10.53 -15.66 -12.71
CA HIS A 33 10.89 -16.94 -13.33
C HIS A 33 12.25 -16.84 -14.01
N GLY A 34 13.16 -17.68 -13.60
CA GLY A 34 14.47 -17.86 -14.17
C GLY A 34 14.63 -19.24 -14.81
N LYS A 35 15.81 -19.81 -14.66
CA LYS A 35 16.15 -21.14 -15.16
C LYS A 35 17.11 -21.83 -14.21
N SER A 36 16.72 -23.01 -13.72
CA SER A 36 17.55 -23.81 -12.83
C SER A 36 18.80 -24.34 -13.52
N SER A 37 19.91 -24.34 -12.81
CA SER A 37 21.16 -24.99 -13.18
C SER A 37 22.02 -25.25 -11.93
N HIS A 38 22.91 -26.22 -12.00
CA HIS A 38 23.89 -26.40 -10.93
C HIS A 38 24.91 -25.24 -10.94
N TRP A 39 25.36 -24.78 -9.78
CA TRP A 39 26.31 -23.64 -9.72
C TRP A 39 27.63 -23.88 -10.47
N CYS A 40 28.05 -25.13 -10.66
CA CYS A 40 29.22 -25.43 -11.50
C CYS A 40 28.97 -25.19 -13.00
N GLU A 41 27.73 -25.00 -13.43
CA GLU A 41 27.27 -24.68 -14.79
C GLU A 41 26.40 -23.42 -14.77
N ALA A 42 26.80 -22.40 -14.02
CA ALA A 42 26.04 -21.19 -13.80
C ALA A 42 25.68 -20.43 -15.11
N ASP A 43 26.51 -20.57 -16.13
CA ASP A 43 26.31 -20.00 -17.46
C ASP A 43 25.09 -20.56 -18.20
N LYS A 44 24.53 -21.69 -17.74
CA LYS A 44 23.33 -22.33 -18.30
C LYS A 44 22.04 -21.95 -17.56
N GLY A 45 22.17 -21.29 -16.39
CA GLY A 45 21.07 -20.88 -15.53
C GLY A 45 20.66 -19.42 -15.74
N ILE A 46 19.53 -19.05 -15.16
CA ILE A 46 19.05 -17.66 -15.01
C ILE A 46 18.58 -17.52 -13.57
N ASP A 47 19.27 -16.69 -12.79
CA ASP A 47 19.09 -16.61 -11.35
C ASP A 47 17.88 -15.75 -10.96
N ALA A 48 16.79 -16.42 -10.55
CA ALA A 48 15.57 -15.77 -10.09
C ALA A 48 15.76 -15.03 -8.74
N ILE A 49 16.65 -15.51 -7.85
CA ILE A 49 16.94 -14.85 -6.58
C ILE A 49 17.66 -13.53 -6.82
N TYR A 50 18.62 -13.49 -7.73
CA TYR A 50 19.32 -12.25 -8.09
C TYR A 50 18.35 -11.21 -8.69
N ALA A 51 17.47 -11.63 -9.60
CA ALA A 51 16.46 -10.75 -10.16
C ALA A 51 15.45 -10.27 -9.10
N ALA A 52 15.01 -11.14 -8.18
CA ALA A 52 14.13 -10.76 -7.07
C ALA A 52 14.78 -9.73 -6.12
N ALA A 53 16.09 -9.82 -5.89
CA ALA A 53 16.82 -8.81 -5.13
C ALA A 53 16.80 -7.44 -5.82
N GLN A 54 16.91 -7.40 -7.15
CA GLN A 54 16.76 -6.15 -7.92
C GLN A 54 15.33 -5.60 -7.85
N VAL A 55 14.31 -6.46 -7.87
CA VAL A 55 12.90 -6.05 -7.68
C VAL A 55 12.73 -5.35 -6.32
N ILE A 56 13.28 -5.91 -5.24
CA ILE A 56 13.21 -5.27 -3.91
C ILE A 56 13.91 -3.92 -3.91
N SER A 57 15.10 -3.81 -4.52
CA SER A 57 15.82 -2.54 -4.66
C SER A 57 15.01 -1.51 -5.45
N ALA A 58 14.40 -1.94 -6.58
CA ALA A 58 13.58 -1.06 -7.40
C ALA A 58 12.33 -0.55 -6.67
N ILE A 59 11.70 -1.39 -5.83
CA ILE A 59 10.58 -0.97 -4.96
C ILE A 59 11.05 0.08 -3.94
N HIS A 60 12.21 -0.12 -3.34
CA HIS A 60 12.79 0.86 -2.41
C HIS A 60 13.07 2.19 -3.11
N ASP A 61 13.75 2.16 -4.25
CA ASP A 61 14.10 3.33 -5.03
C ASP A 61 12.86 4.07 -5.55
N LEU A 62 11.80 3.34 -5.90
CA LEU A 62 10.52 3.91 -6.29
C LEU A 62 9.91 4.72 -5.13
N ASN A 63 9.85 4.16 -3.91
CA ASN A 63 9.35 4.90 -2.75
C ASN A 63 10.16 6.18 -2.45
N GLU A 64 11.49 6.15 -2.64
CA GLU A 64 12.37 7.29 -2.38
C GLU A 64 12.27 8.39 -3.45
N SER A 65 11.97 8.02 -4.70
CA SER A 65 12.02 8.94 -5.84
C SER A 65 10.67 9.45 -6.29
N PHE A 66 9.59 8.69 -6.10
CA PHE A 66 8.28 8.98 -6.65
C PHE A 66 7.72 10.34 -6.20
N GLY A 67 7.77 10.65 -4.91
CA GLY A 67 7.28 11.94 -4.40
C GLY A 67 8.07 13.16 -4.89
N LYS A 68 9.35 12.97 -5.30
CA LYS A 68 10.15 14.05 -5.90
C LYS A 68 9.68 14.38 -7.32
N GLN A 69 9.15 13.38 -8.03
CA GLN A 69 8.62 13.51 -9.40
C GLN A 69 7.14 13.90 -9.39
N HIS A 70 6.41 13.54 -8.32
CA HIS A 70 4.98 13.77 -8.13
C HIS A 70 4.72 14.50 -6.80
N PRO A 71 4.95 15.83 -6.72
CA PRO A 71 4.81 16.59 -5.47
C PRO A 71 3.42 16.51 -4.83
N ASP A 72 2.38 16.32 -5.65
CA ASP A 72 0.98 16.26 -5.21
C ASP A 72 0.49 14.81 -4.97
N ALA A 73 1.41 13.84 -4.86
CA ALA A 73 1.05 12.43 -4.72
C ALA A 73 0.33 12.09 -3.41
N GLY A 74 0.41 12.93 -2.39
CA GLY A 74 -0.03 12.59 -1.03
C GLY A 74 0.80 11.47 -0.43
N LYS A 75 0.27 10.77 0.59
CA LYS A 75 0.95 9.62 1.19
C LYS A 75 0.79 8.36 0.33
N TYR A 76 1.85 7.60 0.22
CA TYR A 76 1.88 6.33 -0.50
C TYR A 76 2.98 5.41 0.04
N ILE A 77 2.89 4.14 -0.28
CA ILE A 77 3.92 3.11 -0.06
C ILE A 77 3.73 1.93 -1.00
N VAL A 78 4.82 1.40 -1.52
CA VAL A 78 4.89 0.08 -2.13
C VAL A 78 5.75 -0.79 -1.24
N GLY A 79 5.24 -1.92 -0.77
CA GLY A 79 5.94 -2.76 0.19
C GLY A 79 5.95 -4.22 -0.20
N THR A 80 7.07 -4.90 0.10
CA THR A 80 7.21 -6.36 0.05
C THR A 80 7.17 -6.91 1.46
N GLY A 81 6.18 -7.76 1.74
CA GLY A 81 6.00 -8.38 3.06
C GLY A 81 6.66 -9.76 3.18
N THR A 82 6.70 -10.54 2.09
CA THR A 82 7.35 -11.85 2.06
C THR A 82 8.09 -12.09 0.76
N ILE A 83 9.13 -12.92 0.83
CA ILE A 83 9.85 -13.46 -0.31
C ILE A 83 10.11 -14.95 -0.11
N HIS A 84 9.82 -15.75 -1.13
CA HIS A 84 10.02 -17.20 -1.10
C HIS A 84 10.62 -17.67 -2.41
N GLY A 85 11.68 -18.46 -2.36
CA GLY A 85 12.32 -19.06 -3.53
C GLY A 85 13.62 -19.79 -3.19
N GLY A 86 14.02 -20.67 -4.10
CA GLY A 86 15.18 -21.54 -3.93
C GLY A 86 14.92 -22.73 -2.99
N GLU A 87 15.47 -23.90 -3.34
CA GLU A 87 15.34 -25.14 -2.56
C GLU A 87 16.70 -25.68 -2.10
N TYR A 88 17.73 -25.52 -2.92
CA TYR A 88 19.05 -26.13 -2.67
C TYR A 88 20.17 -25.09 -2.79
N THR A 89 21.14 -25.19 -1.92
CA THR A 89 22.27 -24.24 -1.87
C THR A 89 23.23 -24.34 -3.07
N ASN A 90 23.20 -25.45 -3.79
CA ASN A 90 24.05 -25.74 -4.95
C ASN A 90 23.32 -25.66 -6.31
N ILE A 91 22.06 -25.19 -6.31
CA ILE A 91 21.24 -25.01 -7.51
C ILE A 91 20.81 -23.55 -7.63
N ILE A 92 20.93 -22.98 -8.82
CA ILE A 92 20.35 -21.67 -9.17
C ILE A 92 18.84 -21.79 -9.13
N ALA A 93 18.19 -20.92 -8.36
CA ALA A 93 16.73 -20.92 -8.24
C ALA A 93 16.08 -20.45 -9.56
N ASP A 94 15.08 -21.17 -10.00
CA ASP A 94 14.31 -20.85 -11.20
C ASP A 94 12.99 -20.13 -10.91
N HIS A 95 12.61 -19.99 -9.65
CA HIS A 95 11.40 -19.29 -9.27
C HIS A 95 11.51 -18.63 -7.90
N VAL A 96 11.03 -17.37 -7.84
CA VAL A 96 10.85 -16.61 -6.60
C VAL A 96 9.49 -15.93 -6.63
N VAL A 97 8.81 -15.91 -5.50
CA VAL A 97 7.55 -15.17 -5.30
C VAL A 97 7.74 -14.12 -4.21
N LEU A 98 7.42 -12.88 -4.54
CA LEU A 98 7.33 -11.78 -3.58
C LEU A 98 5.84 -11.46 -3.37
N ASN A 99 5.41 -11.32 -2.12
CA ASN A 99 4.08 -10.84 -1.80
C ASN A 99 4.18 -9.50 -1.10
N GLY A 100 3.35 -8.56 -1.52
CA GLY A 100 3.36 -7.21 -1.01
C GLY A 100 2.05 -6.49 -1.19
N ASN A 101 2.09 -5.18 -1.11
CA ASN A 101 0.95 -4.33 -1.38
C ASN A 101 1.40 -2.95 -1.88
N ILE A 102 0.48 -2.29 -2.61
CA ILE A 102 0.56 -0.89 -2.97
C ILE A 102 -0.52 -0.17 -2.18
N ARG A 103 -0.18 0.97 -1.59
CA ARG A 103 -1.11 1.84 -0.86
C ARG A 103 -0.89 3.27 -1.27
N ALA A 104 -1.98 4.01 -1.46
CA ALA A 104 -1.93 5.45 -1.72
C ALA A 104 -3.21 6.12 -1.23
N VAL A 105 -3.11 7.36 -0.77
CA VAL A 105 -4.26 8.17 -0.36
C VAL A 105 -5.12 8.50 -1.58
N HIS A 106 -4.49 8.79 -2.73
CA HIS A 106 -5.18 9.10 -3.97
C HIS A 106 -5.16 7.90 -4.94
N GLU A 107 -6.28 7.65 -5.62
CA GLU A 107 -6.38 6.57 -6.62
C GLU A 107 -5.44 6.82 -7.81
N GLU A 108 -5.27 8.07 -8.24
CA GLU A 108 -4.35 8.46 -9.30
C GLU A 108 -2.89 8.15 -8.93
N THR A 109 -2.50 8.39 -7.68
CA THR A 109 -1.18 8.05 -7.16
C THR A 109 -0.97 6.54 -7.15
N TYR A 110 -1.98 5.78 -6.72
CA TYR A 110 -1.94 4.31 -6.77
C TYR A 110 -1.68 3.81 -8.20
N MET A 111 -2.45 4.30 -9.18
CA MET A 111 -2.32 3.89 -10.59
C MET A 111 -0.95 4.28 -11.17
N ALA A 112 -0.43 5.44 -10.82
CA ALA A 112 0.91 5.87 -11.25
C ALA A 112 2.02 4.99 -10.65
N LEU A 113 1.92 4.63 -9.37
CA LEU A 113 2.86 3.70 -8.71
C LEU A 113 2.85 2.31 -9.35
N GLU A 114 1.66 1.76 -9.63
CA GLU A 114 1.50 0.49 -10.32
C GLU A 114 2.19 0.52 -11.68
N HIS A 115 1.93 1.54 -12.47
CA HIS A 115 2.52 1.70 -13.81
C HIS A 115 4.06 1.86 -13.76
N GLU A 116 4.58 2.65 -12.82
CA GLU A 116 6.02 2.81 -12.68
C GLU A 116 6.71 1.53 -12.18
N LEU A 117 6.06 0.81 -11.28
CA LEU A 117 6.56 -0.49 -10.84
C LEU A 117 6.61 -1.48 -12.01
N GLU A 118 5.54 -1.61 -12.82
CA GLU A 118 5.55 -2.46 -14.01
C GLU A 118 6.68 -2.13 -14.96
N ARG A 119 6.95 -0.85 -15.21
CA ARG A 119 8.06 -0.41 -16.05
C ARG A 119 9.42 -0.85 -15.49
N ASN A 120 9.61 -0.73 -14.16
CA ASN A 120 10.82 -1.17 -13.49
C ASN A 120 11.00 -2.70 -13.59
N LEU A 121 9.92 -3.47 -13.43
CA LEU A 121 9.96 -4.92 -13.59
C LEU A 121 10.35 -5.32 -15.01
N GLN A 122 9.81 -4.68 -16.05
CA GLN A 122 10.18 -4.92 -17.45
C GLN A 122 11.66 -4.62 -17.73
N GLU A 123 12.22 -3.61 -17.08
CA GLU A 123 13.63 -3.29 -17.23
C GLU A 123 14.54 -4.34 -16.56
N ILE A 124 14.12 -4.84 -15.38
CA ILE A 124 14.82 -5.93 -14.70
C ILE A 124 14.77 -7.24 -15.52
N GLU A 125 13.63 -7.55 -16.14
CA GLU A 125 13.52 -8.69 -17.07
C GLU A 125 14.57 -8.63 -18.17
N LYS A 126 14.70 -7.47 -18.83
CA LYS A 126 15.67 -7.28 -19.92
C LYS A 126 17.11 -7.44 -19.45
N GLN A 127 17.41 -6.96 -18.25
CA GLN A 127 18.78 -6.98 -17.69
C GLN A 127 19.18 -8.38 -17.21
N THR A 128 18.24 -9.13 -16.66
CA THR A 128 18.51 -10.43 -16.02
C THR A 128 18.19 -11.63 -16.88
N GLY A 129 17.39 -11.44 -17.92
CA GLY A 129 16.88 -12.54 -18.77
C GLY A 129 15.79 -13.38 -18.09
N THR A 130 15.28 -12.96 -16.93
CA THR A 130 14.16 -13.59 -16.24
C THR A 130 12.83 -13.20 -16.91
N GLN A 131 11.73 -13.88 -16.54
CA GLN A 131 10.37 -13.44 -16.80
C GLN A 131 9.73 -13.00 -15.49
N ILE A 132 9.24 -11.76 -15.43
CA ILE A 132 8.64 -11.21 -14.22
C ILE A 132 7.17 -10.88 -14.49
N ARG A 133 6.29 -11.39 -13.64
CA ARG A 133 4.86 -11.13 -13.73
C ARG A 133 4.34 -10.59 -12.41
N MET A 134 3.68 -9.44 -12.46
CA MET A 134 2.93 -8.88 -11.33
C MET A 134 1.45 -9.24 -11.47
N GLU A 135 0.85 -9.66 -10.36
CA GLU A 135 -0.55 -10.02 -10.26
C GLU A 135 -1.21 -9.39 -9.04
N PHE A 136 -2.50 -9.11 -9.16
CA PHE A 136 -3.33 -8.63 -8.06
C PHE A 136 -4.38 -9.72 -7.74
N PRO A 137 -4.13 -10.57 -6.72
CA PRO A 137 -4.96 -11.74 -6.46
C PRO A 137 -6.33 -11.42 -5.84
N LYS A 138 -6.56 -10.16 -5.46
CA LYS A 138 -7.81 -9.66 -4.86
C LYS A 138 -8.22 -8.34 -5.50
N ASP A 139 -9.52 -8.04 -5.41
CA ASP A 139 -10.01 -6.70 -5.73
C ASP A 139 -9.43 -5.67 -4.76
N PRO A 140 -9.14 -4.45 -5.24
CA PRO A 140 -8.63 -3.39 -4.39
C PRO A 140 -9.67 -2.94 -3.35
N VAL A 141 -9.19 -2.51 -2.21
CA VAL A 141 -9.93 -1.66 -1.29
C VAL A 141 -9.73 -0.23 -1.77
N TYR A 142 -10.79 0.44 -2.19
CA TYR A 142 -10.70 1.80 -2.71
C TYR A 142 -10.66 2.84 -1.61
N ALA A 143 -10.07 3.98 -1.93
CA ALA A 143 -10.10 5.15 -1.08
C ALA A 143 -11.53 5.74 -0.97
N PHE A 144 -11.79 6.45 0.12
CA PHE A 144 -13.02 7.22 0.30
C PHE A 144 -12.76 8.46 1.15
N ALA A 145 -13.62 9.45 0.97
CA ALA A 145 -13.57 10.71 1.70
C ALA A 145 -14.82 10.89 2.58
N ASN A 146 -14.67 11.62 3.66
CA ASN A 146 -15.77 12.06 4.49
C ASN A 146 -16.60 13.15 3.79
N ASP A 147 -17.90 13.10 3.96
CA ASP A 147 -18.80 14.15 3.50
C ASP A 147 -18.58 15.44 4.31
N GLU A 148 -18.49 16.57 3.62
CA GLU A 148 -18.16 17.88 4.21
C GLU A 148 -19.17 18.31 5.28
N GLU A 149 -20.48 18.19 5.01
CA GLU A 149 -21.54 18.62 5.95
C GLU A 149 -21.58 17.73 7.19
N LEU A 150 -21.38 16.41 7.02
CA LEU A 150 -21.29 15.48 8.14
C LEU A 150 -20.01 15.71 8.96
N THR A 151 -18.91 16.09 8.32
CA THR A 151 -17.66 16.45 9.00
C THR A 151 -17.84 17.73 9.83
N GLU A 152 -18.48 18.77 9.30
CA GLU A 152 -18.79 19.99 10.05
C GLU A 152 -19.70 19.69 11.27
N THR A 153 -20.69 18.82 11.08
CA THR A 153 -21.53 18.37 12.20
C THR A 153 -20.71 17.64 13.26
N ALA A 154 -19.81 16.75 12.85
CA ALA A 154 -18.94 16.01 13.75
C ALA A 154 -17.96 16.93 14.52
N LYS A 155 -17.49 18.02 13.91
CA LYS A 155 -16.67 19.04 14.59
C LYS A 155 -17.41 19.64 15.77
N VAL A 156 -18.65 20.06 15.55
CA VAL A 156 -19.46 20.71 16.60
C VAL A 156 -19.75 19.72 17.74
N VAL A 157 -20.30 18.57 17.39
CA VAL A 157 -20.70 17.56 18.39
C VAL A 157 -19.48 16.93 19.06
N GLY A 158 -18.41 16.64 18.30
CA GLY A 158 -17.18 16.09 18.82
C GLY A 158 -16.50 17.02 19.83
N ALA A 159 -16.44 18.31 19.52
CA ALA A 159 -15.88 19.30 20.44
C ALA A 159 -16.76 19.44 21.72
N GLU A 160 -18.08 19.36 21.60
CA GLU A 160 -18.98 19.40 22.78
C GLU A 160 -18.83 18.16 23.69
N VAL A 161 -18.71 16.98 23.10
CA VAL A 161 -18.68 15.70 23.84
C VAL A 161 -17.30 15.37 24.36
N PHE A 162 -16.25 15.59 23.56
CA PHE A 162 -14.89 15.18 23.85
C PHE A 162 -13.94 16.33 24.27
N GLY A 163 -14.36 17.59 24.02
CA GLY A 163 -13.55 18.77 24.36
C GLY A 163 -12.18 18.74 23.64
N ASP A 164 -11.10 18.88 24.41
CA ASP A 164 -9.71 18.83 23.95
C ASP A 164 -9.25 17.44 23.44
N LYS A 165 -10.08 16.42 23.62
CA LYS A 165 -9.84 15.06 23.13
C LYS A 165 -10.52 14.78 21.77
N PHE A 166 -11.15 15.78 21.18
CA PHE A 166 -11.58 15.74 19.79
C PHE A 166 -10.47 16.26 18.88
N VAL A 167 -10.10 15.48 17.87
CA VAL A 167 -9.06 15.83 16.91
C VAL A 167 -9.66 15.86 15.51
N LEU A 168 -9.47 16.98 14.81
CA LEU A 168 -9.70 17.08 13.38
C LEU A 168 -8.36 16.94 12.67
N GLU A 169 -8.24 15.91 11.88
CA GLU A 169 -7.00 15.57 11.17
C GLU A 169 -7.10 15.96 9.70
N GLY A 170 -6.01 16.47 9.15
CA GLY A 170 -5.85 16.69 7.72
C GLY A 170 -5.38 15.41 7.01
N GLU A 171 -5.17 15.52 5.71
CA GLU A 171 -4.72 14.39 4.88
C GLU A 171 -3.30 13.95 5.25
N ASP A 172 -2.45 14.86 5.70
CA ASP A 172 -1.07 14.56 6.09
C ASP A 172 -0.97 13.66 7.33
N GLU A 173 -2.01 13.61 8.17
CA GLU A 173 -2.10 12.73 9.33
C GLU A 173 -2.70 11.36 9.00
N LEU A 174 -3.30 11.19 7.80
CA LEU A 174 -3.98 9.97 7.42
C LEU A 174 -3.04 8.76 7.43
N PHE A 175 -3.46 7.70 8.11
CA PHE A 175 -2.79 6.41 8.01
C PHE A 175 -3.09 5.76 6.66
N LEU A 176 -2.09 5.10 6.06
CA LEU A 176 -2.27 4.32 4.83
C LEU A 176 -3.05 3.02 5.11
N SER A 177 -4.27 3.19 5.63
CA SER A 177 -5.22 2.13 5.93
C SER A 177 -6.42 2.21 5.01
N GLY A 178 -7.00 1.06 4.71
CA GLY A 178 -8.24 0.98 3.93
C GLY A 178 -9.27 0.16 4.68
N ASP A 179 -10.54 0.40 4.38
CA ASP A 179 -11.67 -0.30 4.96
C ASP A 179 -12.68 -0.69 3.89
N ASN A 180 -13.36 -1.83 4.06
CA ASN A 180 -14.41 -2.27 3.15
C ASN A 180 -15.67 -1.39 3.18
N ALA A 181 -15.73 -0.42 4.09
CA ALA A 181 -16.72 0.66 4.12
C ALA A 181 -16.75 1.49 2.82
N TYR A 182 -15.65 1.51 2.03
CA TYR A 182 -15.63 2.20 0.74
C TYR A 182 -16.84 1.87 -0.13
N ARG A 183 -17.38 0.64 -0.03
CA ARG A 183 -18.56 0.20 -0.78
C ARG A 183 -19.81 1.02 -0.47
N TYR A 184 -19.96 1.45 0.79
CA TYR A 184 -21.06 2.32 1.22
C TYR A 184 -20.82 3.77 0.86
N PHE A 185 -19.58 4.24 1.02
CA PHE A 185 -19.19 5.63 0.68
C PHE A 185 -19.32 5.94 -0.81
N ARG A 186 -19.25 4.94 -1.68
CA ARG A 186 -19.51 5.11 -3.12
C ARG A 186 -21.00 5.30 -3.46
N GLU A 187 -21.88 4.80 -2.62
CA GLU A 187 -23.33 4.81 -2.88
C GLU A 187 -24.09 5.89 -2.07
N THR A 188 -23.46 6.42 -1.02
CA THR A 188 -24.11 7.37 -0.13
C THR A 188 -23.11 8.30 0.55
N ARG A 189 -23.61 9.45 0.98
CA ARG A 189 -22.85 10.35 1.86
C ARG A 189 -22.51 9.64 3.17
N GLY A 190 -21.28 9.78 3.62
CA GLY A 190 -20.80 9.08 4.80
C GLY A 190 -19.81 9.88 5.64
N LEU A 191 -19.73 9.50 6.91
CA LEU A 191 -18.73 9.97 7.85
C LEU A 191 -18.04 8.75 8.48
N PHE A 192 -16.73 8.70 8.34
CA PHE A 192 -15.85 7.75 9.02
C PHE A 192 -15.14 8.46 10.17
N THR A 193 -15.22 7.88 11.35
CA THR A 193 -14.59 8.41 12.56
C THR A 193 -13.79 7.33 13.25
N VAL A 194 -12.76 7.75 13.98
CA VAL A 194 -11.93 6.84 14.77
C VAL A 194 -12.07 7.19 16.26
N PHE A 195 -12.46 6.22 17.07
CA PHE A 195 -12.38 6.32 18.51
C PHE A 195 -11.03 5.83 19.01
N LEU A 196 -10.33 6.69 19.73
CA LEU A 196 -9.07 6.39 20.36
C LEU A 196 -9.35 5.75 21.72
N ALA A 197 -8.86 4.55 21.94
CA ALA A 197 -9.29 3.73 23.09
C ALA A 197 -8.60 4.10 24.41
N GLY A 198 -7.57 4.93 24.40
CA GLY A 198 -6.84 5.34 25.61
C GLY A 198 -6.23 4.17 26.39
N ILE A 199 -5.71 3.17 25.67
CA ILE A 199 -5.03 2.02 26.28
C ILE A 199 -3.59 2.41 26.58
N PRO A 200 -3.13 2.34 27.85
CA PRO A 200 -1.77 2.67 28.23
C PRO A 200 -0.73 1.69 27.69
#